data_e3ac53bee407a9298297f724124d0a4a
#
_entry.id   e3ac53bee407a9298297f724124d0a4a
#
_cell.length_a   1.000
_cell.length_b   1.000
_cell.length_c   1.000
_cell.angle_alpha   90.00
_cell.angle_beta   90.00
_cell.angle_gamma   90.00
#
_symmetry.space_group_name_H-M   'P 1'
#
loop_
_entity.id
_entity.type
_entity.pdbx_description
1 polymer ?
#
loop_
_entity_poly.entity_id
_entity_poly.type
_entity_poly.pdbx_seq_one_letter_code
_entity_poly.pdbx_strand_id
1 'polypeptide(L)'
;MSLSTILWIDLQPALHCFNQPLVRKLVKNRPIKRWSFQHELDEACSIETIHSLMIETINNGKGKYHLMGHGISGTIANLFACKYPETAHSVTLLSADTAITNQWTSHYLKMRSQLPCSREKILLHLSSQLFGSSLSKKYPICASLLAKCLDEEYIFGSIASQIRLGSLKASNVPTLVINGNDDFVIDRNAKTRWEEQLKPGDHYRSIENARHFYQYQQANETTDVIESFLDMIPEVGMDKSLTIKNDYLPTKISKND
;
A
#
# COMPACT_ATOMS: atom_id res chain seq x y z
N MET A 1 12.18 2.39 25.61
CA MET A 1 10.80 2.11 25.13
C MET A 1 10.94 1.39 23.80
N SER A 2 10.20 0.29 23.57
CA SER A 2 10.20 -0.34 22.24
C SER A 2 9.26 0.45 21.35
N LEU A 3 9.69 0.77 20.14
CA LEU A 3 8.87 1.45 19.15
C LEU A 3 7.73 0.52 18.68
N SER A 4 6.57 1.11 18.38
CA SER A 4 5.43 0.36 17.85
C SER A 4 5.71 -0.18 16.46
N THR A 5 5.22 -1.38 16.17
CA THR A 5 5.48 -2.10 14.92
C THR A 5 4.66 -1.53 13.77
N ILE A 6 5.27 -1.37 12.61
CA ILE A 6 4.58 -1.11 11.35
C ILE A 6 4.01 -2.44 10.82
N LEU A 7 2.70 -2.49 10.56
CA LEU A 7 2.07 -3.57 9.80
C LEU A 7 1.96 -3.12 8.34
N TRP A 8 2.85 -3.65 7.50
CA TRP A 8 2.83 -3.41 6.07
C TRP A 8 1.81 -4.32 5.41
N ILE A 9 0.71 -3.75 4.93
CA ILE A 9 -0.36 -4.46 4.25
C ILE A 9 0.00 -4.58 2.77
N ASP A 10 -0.03 -5.80 2.24
CA ASP A 10 0.37 -6.12 0.88
C ASP A 10 -0.66 -7.04 0.22
N LEU A 11 -1.57 -6.44 -0.53
CA LEU A 11 -2.61 -7.12 -1.30
C LEU A 11 -2.17 -7.41 -2.75
N GLN A 12 -0.97 -6.97 -3.13
CA GLN A 12 -0.40 -7.18 -4.45
C GLN A 12 1.03 -7.75 -4.34
N PRO A 13 1.18 -8.99 -3.83
CA PRO A 13 2.47 -9.59 -3.54
C PRO A 13 3.42 -9.65 -4.75
N ALA A 14 2.90 -9.78 -5.98
CA ALA A 14 3.72 -9.75 -7.20
C ALA A 14 4.45 -8.40 -7.39
N LEU A 15 3.92 -7.31 -6.82
CA LEU A 15 4.50 -5.97 -6.89
C LEU A 15 5.36 -5.60 -5.66
N HIS A 16 5.52 -6.54 -4.72
CA HIS A 16 6.23 -6.28 -3.46
C HIS A 16 7.65 -5.72 -3.66
N CYS A 17 8.35 -6.13 -4.71
CA CYS A 17 9.70 -5.64 -5.01
C CYS A 17 9.77 -4.11 -5.15
N PHE A 18 8.69 -3.45 -5.54
CA PHE A 18 8.63 -1.99 -5.64
C PHE A 18 8.52 -1.28 -4.28
N ASN A 19 8.12 -2.00 -3.25
CA ASN A 19 8.04 -1.47 -1.88
C ASN A 19 9.35 -1.71 -1.11
N GLN A 20 10.19 -2.66 -1.53
CA GLN A 20 11.38 -3.07 -0.80
C GLN A 20 12.38 -1.94 -0.49
N PRO A 21 12.70 -0.99 -1.39
CA PRO A 21 13.63 0.08 -1.07
C PRO A 21 13.17 0.92 0.14
N LEU A 22 11.88 1.24 0.23
CA LEU A 22 11.31 1.94 1.37
C LEU A 22 11.33 1.07 2.63
N VAL A 23 10.84 -0.17 2.55
CA VAL A 23 10.78 -1.09 3.69
C VAL A 23 12.17 -1.33 4.29
N ARG A 24 13.21 -1.51 3.45
CA ARG A 24 14.61 -1.68 3.91
C ARG A 24 15.16 -0.47 4.67
N LYS A 25 14.60 0.72 4.46
CA LYS A 25 14.98 1.92 5.19
C LYS A 25 14.24 2.00 6.52
N LEU A 26 12.92 1.88 6.47
CA LEU A 26 12.08 1.95 7.66
C LEU A 26 12.43 0.88 8.71
N VAL A 27 12.80 -0.35 8.28
CA VAL A 27 13.16 -1.45 9.21
C VAL A 27 14.41 -1.18 10.03
N LYS A 28 15.24 -0.19 9.64
CA LYS A 28 16.42 0.21 10.42
C LYS A 28 16.03 0.93 11.70
N ASN A 29 14.89 1.61 11.69
CA ASN A 29 14.45 2.46 12.80
C ASN A 29 13.27 1.84 13.55
N ARG A 30 12.39 1.09 12.88
CA ARG A 30 11.16 0.53 13.47
C ARG A 30 10.95 -0.93 13.04
N PRO A 31 10.43 -1.80 13.92
CA PRO A 31 10.06 -3.16 13.54
C PRO A 31 8.94 -3.12 12.49
N ILE A 32 9.07 -3.96 11.46
CA ILE A 32 8.06 -4.08 10.40
C ILE A 32 7.62 -5.54 10.28
N LYS A 33 6.31 -5.75 10.32
CA LYS A 33 5.68 -7.02 10.01
C LYS A 33 4.95 -6.85 8.67
N ARG A 34 5.26 -7.70 7.69
CA ARG A 34 4.51 -7.75 6.45
C ARG A 34 3.30 -8.67 6.63
N TRP A 35 2.13 -8.18 6.24
CA TRP A 35 0.93 -8.97 6.11
C TRP A 35 0.53 -9.02 4.63
N SER A 36 0.49 -10.20 4.04
CA SER A 36 0.08 -10.39 2.67
C SER A 36 -1.14 -11.30 2.63
N PHE A 37 -2.08 -10.94 1.77
CA PHE A 37 -3.25 -11.74 1.49
C PHE A 37 -3.09 -12.41 0.13
N GLN A 38 -3.27 -13.70 0.11
CA GLN A 38 -3.37 -14.51 -1.10
C GLN A 38 -4.64 -15.34 -0.97
N HIS A 39 -5.40 -15.42 -2.04
CA HIS A 39 -6.57 -16.30 -2.11
C HIS A 39 -6.49 -17.10 -3.40
N GLU A 40 -7.14 -18.24 -3.42
CA GLU A 40 -7.22 -19.07 -4.62
C GLU A 40 -8.24 -18.48 -5.60
N LEU A 41 -8.12 -18.84 -6.89
CA LEU A 41 -8.92 -18.23 -7.96
C LEU A 41 -10.42 -18.54 -7.86
N ASP A 42 -10.77 -19.62 -7.17
CA ASP A 42 -12.14 -20.09 -6.94
C ASP A 42 -12.72 -19.56 -5.60
N GLU A 43 -11.94 -18.85 -4.81
CA GLU A 43 -12.42 -18.25 -3.57
C GLU A 43 -13.00 -16.86 -3.80
N ALA A 44 -14.15 -16.59 -3.17
CA ALA A 44 -14.70 -15.23 -3.13
C ALA A 44 -13.87 -14.35 -2.19
N CYS A 45 -13.31 -13.26 -2.71
CA CYS A 45 -12.62 -12.29 -1.89
C CYS A 45 -13.60 -11.18 -1.42
N SER A 46 -13.75 -11.01 -0.11
CA SER A 46 -14.51 -9.93 0.48
C SER A 46 -13.64 -9.05 1.38
N ILE A 47 -14.05 -7.79 1.55
CA ILE A 47 -13.40 -6.87 2.50
C ILE A 47 -13.51 -7.44 3.91
N GLU A 48 -14.64 -8.05 4.24
CA GLU A 48 -14.90 -8.66 5.53
C GLU A 48 -13.94 -9.82 5.80
N THR A 49 -13.67 -10.67 4.81
CA THR A 49 -12.69 -11.75 4.91
C THR A 49 -11.29 -11.21 5.17
N ILE A 50 -10.86 -10.20 4.39
CA ILE A 50 -9.57 -9.54 4.58
C ILE A 50 -9.47 -8.95 5.99
N HIS A 51 -10.49 -8.23 6.43
CA HIS A 51 -10.51 -7.62 7.77
C HIS A 51 -10.48 -8.66 8.89
N SER A 52 -11.18 -9.79 8.74
CA SER A 52 -11.18 -10.87 9.74
C SER A 52 -9.79 -11.49 9.89
N LEU A 53 -9.09 -11.72 8.79
CA LEU A 53 -7.72 -12.25 8.80
C LEU A 53 -6.70 -11.22 9.34
N MET A 54 -6.91 -9.92 9.08
CA MET A 54 -6.10 -8.86 9.67
C MET A 54 -6.29 -8.80 11.19
N ILE A 55 -7.53 -8.86 11.68
CA ILE A 55 -7.84 -8.88 13.12
C ILE A 55 -7.19 -10.08 13.81
N GLU A 56 -7.28 -11.26 13.23
CA GLU A 56 -6.63 -12.45 13.77
C GLU A 56 -5.10 -12.25 13.92
N THR A 57 -4.48 -11.70 12.88
CA THR A 57 -3.05 -11.39 12.89
C THR A 57 -2.66 -10.38 13.97
N ILE A 58 -3.48 -9.34 14.18
CA ILE A 58 -3.26 -8.28 15.16
C ILE A 58 -3.48 -8.81 16.59
N ASN A 59 -4.57 -9.56 16.82
CA ASN A 59 -4.88 -10.14 18.14
C ASN A 59 -3.80 -11.12 18.59
N ASN A 60 -3.24 -11.90 17.67
CA ASN A 60 -2.10 -12.77 17.97
C ASN A 60 -0.83 -11.99 18.35
N GLY A 61 -0.69 -10.74 17.89
CA GLY A 61 0.44 -9.86 18.20
C GLY A 61 0.29 -9.01 19.47
N LYS A 62 -0.87 -9.03 20.13
CA LYS A 62 -1.17 -8.34 21.40
C LYS A 62 -0.83 -6.83 21.45
N GLY A 63 -1.07 -6.09 20.37
CA GLY A 63 -0.76 -4.65 20.38
C GLY A 63 -1.40 -3.89 19.23
N LYS A 64 -1.26 -2.57 19.29
CA LYS A 64 -1.63 -1.69 18.17
C LYS A 64 -0.47 -1.59 17.19
N TYR A 65 -0.81 -1.34 15.94
CA TYR A 65 0.15 -1.21 14.85
C TYR A 65 0.03 0.14 14.14
N HIS A 66 1.13 0.61 13.57
CA HIS A 66 1.08 1.61 12.50
C HIS A 66 0.74 0.88 11.20
N LEU A 67 -0.47 1.04 10.70
CA LEU A 67 -0.91 0.39 9.46
C LEU A 67 -0.35 1.15 8.26
N MET A 68 0.18 0.45 7.28
CA MET A 68 0.77 1.08 6.09
C MET A 68 0.50 0.25 4.85
N GLY A 69 0.18 0.92 3.73
CA GLY A 69 -0.02 0.24 2.45
C GLY A 69 0.03 1.19 1.26
N HIS A 70 0.30 0.62 0.08
CA HIS A 70 0.36 1.33 -1.19
C HIS A 70 -0.88 1.03 -2.04
N GLY A 71 -1.45 2.02 -2.70
CA GLY A 71 -2.62 1.88 -3.57
C GLY A 71 -3.79 1.21 -2.85
N ILE A 72 -4.29 0.11 -3.42
CA ILE A 72 -5.41 -0.66 -2.83
C ILE A 72 -5.10 -1.17 -1.41
N SER A 73 -3.86 -1.53 -1.12
CA SER A 73 -3.45 -1.95 0.22
C SER A 73 -3.58 -0.82 1.24
N GLY A 74 -3.25 0.41 0.85
CA GLY A 74 -3.48 1.61 1.65
C GLY A 74 -4.97 1.87 1.88
N THR A 75 -5.78 1.72 0.83
CA THR A 75 -7.24 1.84 0.92
C THR A 75 -7.82 0.87 1.94
N ILE A 76 -7.41 -0.40 1.88
CA ILE A 76 -7.87 -1.44 2.83
C ILE A 76 -7.35 -1.16 4.24
N ALA A 77 -6.11 -0.70 4.41
CA ALA A 77 -5.58 -0.29 5.70
C ALA A 77 -6.45 0.80 6.36
N ASN A 78 -6.88 1.79 5.58
CA ASN A 78 -7.72 2.86 6.07
C ASN A 78 -9.15 2.38 6.39
N LEU A 79 -9.77 1.56 5.54
CA LEU A 79 -11.09 0.96 5.81
C LEU A 79 -11.05 0.10 7.08
N PHE A 80 -9.96 -0.66 7.26
CA PHE A 80 -9.74 -1.46 8.46
C PHE A 80 -9.64 -0.57 9.71
N ALA A 81 -8.85 0.51 9.67
CA ALA A 81 -8.71 1.44 10.78
C ALA A 81 -10.01 2.23 11.07
N CYS A 82 -10.85 2.48 10.07
CA CYS A 82 -12.18 3.04 10.28
C CYS A 82 -13.08 2.09 11.08
N LYS A 83 -12.96 0.79 10.82
CA LYS A 83 -13.81 -0.24 11.45
C LYS A 83 -13.28 -0.68 12.82
N TYR A 84 -11.96 -0.69 13.01
CA TYR A 84 -11.26 -1.20 14.20
C TYR A 84 -10.20 -0.20 14.70
N PRO A 85 -10.59 1.04 15.07
CA PRO A 85 -9.63 2.10 15.42
C PRO A 85 -8.80 1.78 16.67
N GLU A 86 -9.30 0.89 17.54
CA GLU A 86 -8.60 0.44 18.74
C GLU A 86 -7.36 -0.40 18.44
N THR A 87 -7.24 -0.94 17.21
CA THR A 87 -6.13 -1.81 16.80
C THR A 87 -4.97 -1.06 16.14
N ALA A 88 -5.20 0.21 15.80
CA ALA A 88 -4.23 1.02 15.08
C ALA A 88 -3.71 2.20 15.90
N HIS A 89 -2.41 2.47 15.81
CA HIS A 89 -1.80 3.71 16.27
C HIS A 89 -1.95 4.82 15.24
N SER A 90 -1.79 4.47 13.98
CA SER A 90 -1.93 5.38 12.84
C SER A 90 -2.15 4.61 11.54
N VAL A 91 -2.48 5.35 10.48
CA VAL A 91 -2.54 4.83 9.12
C VAL A 91 -1.68 5.69 8.20
N THR A 92 -0.85 5.05 7.38
CA THR A 92 -0.10 5.71 6.30
C THR A 92 -0.53 5.14 4.95
N LEU A 93 -1.01 6.02 4.09
CA LEU A 93 -1.53 5.72 2.76
C LEU A 93 -0.54 6.21 1.71
N LEU A 94 0.00 5.32 0.90
CA LEU A 94 0.91 5.64 -0.20
C LEU A 94 0.17 5.52 -1.53
N SER A 95 0.19 6.54 -2.37
CA SER A 95 -0.49 6.59 -3.67
C SER A 95 -1.96 6.15 -3.57
N ALA A 96 -2.72 6.80 -2.69
CA ALA A 96 -4.13 6.49 -2.47
C ALA A 96 -5.02 7.71 -2.69
N ASP A 97 -6.20 7.49 -3.28
CA ASP A 97 -7.22 8.50 -3.47
C ASP A 97 -8.46 8.20 -2.60
N THR A 98 -9.23 9.23 -2.30
CA THR A 98 -10.58 9.05 -1.74
C THR A 98 -11.51 8.37 -2.73
N ALA A 99 -11.31 8.56 -4.04
CA ALA A 99 -11.99 7.81 -5.09
C ALA A 99 -11.33 6.44 -5.25
N ILE A 100 -11.91 5.41 -4.62
CA ILE A 100 -11.38 4.03 -4.57
C ILE A 100 -11.17 3.42 -5.95
N THR A 101 -11.91 3.88 -6.95
CA THR A 101 -11.77 3.43 -8.35
C THR A 101 -10.49 3.90 -9.02
N ASN A 102 -9.78 4.89 -8.46
CA ASN A 102 -8.51 5.38 -8.98
C ASN A 102 -7.37 4.42 -8.61
N GLN A 103 -7.29 3.34 -9.36
CA GLN A 103 -6.26 2.31 -9.25
C GLN A 103 -5.59 2.09 -10.59
N TRP A 104 -4.31 1.72 -10.62
CA TRP A 104 -3.59 1.45 -11.87
C TRP A 104 -4.27 0.34 -12.71
N THR A 105 -4.90 -0.63 -12.06
CA THR A 105 -5.66 -1.71 -12.71
C THR A 105 -6.88 -1.19 -13.45
N SER A 106 -7.56 -0.18 -12.92
CA SER A 106 -8.68 0.50 -13.62
C SER A 106 -8.20 1.20 -14.89
N HIS A 107 -7.04 1.86 -14.84
CA HIS A 107 -6.41 2.46 -16.03
C HIS A 107 -6.03 1.41 -17.06
N TYR A 108 -5.48 0.27 -16.62
CA TYR A 108 -5.20 -0.85 -17.51
C TYR A 108 -6.45 -1.35 -18.21
N LEU A 109 -7.53 -1.62 -17.48
CA LEU A 109 -8.79 -2.11 -18.04
C LEU A 109 -9.40 -1.11 -19.05
N LYS A 110 -9.34 0.19 -18.73
CA LYS A 110 -9.79 1.25 -19.62
C LYS A 110 -8.96 1.28 -20.92
N MET A 111 -7.64 1.20 -20.83
CA MET A 111 -6.77 1.12 -22.00
C MET A 111 -7.06 -0.13 -22.84
N ARG A 112 -7.27 -1.28 -22.21
CA ARG A 112 -7.60 -2.53 -22.90
C ARG A 112 -8.91 -2.46 -23.67
N SER A 113 -9.91 -1.76 -23.16
CA SER A 113 -11.21 -1.62 -23.81
C SER A 113 -11.22 -0.61 -24.95
N GLN A 114 -10.30 0.37 -24.92
CA GLN A 114 -10.32 1.49 -25.86
C GLN A 114 -9.24 1.45 -26.94
N LEU A 115 -8.11 0.79 -26.67
CA LEU A 115 -6.95 0.81 -27.55
C LEU A 115 -6.82 -0.50 -28.34
N PRO A 116 -6.70 -0.43 -29.69
CA PRO A 116 -6.49 -1.61 -30.54
C PRO A 116 -5.01 -2.07 -30.49
N CYS A 117 -4.49 -2.26 -29.29
CA CYS A 117 -3.10 -2.64 -29.04
C CYS A 117 -3.01 -3.99 -28.35
N SER A 118 -1.86 -4.67 -28.51
CA SER A 118 -1.58 -5.88 -27.73
C SER A 118 -1.48 -5.57 -26.22
N ARG A 119 -1.80 -6.57 -25.39
CA ARG A 119 -1.64 -6.50 -23.93
C ARG A 119 -0.23 -6.04 -23.53
N GLU A 120 0.78 -6.58 -24.18
CA GLU A 120 2.18 -6.27 -23.93
C GLU A 120 2.49 -4.78 -24.15
N LYS A 121 2.04 -4.20 -25.28
CA LYS A 121 2.24 -2.78 -25.58
C LYS A 121 1.55 -1.88 -24.56
N ILE A 122 0.36 -2.27 -24.11
CA ILE A 122 -0.36 -1.52 -23.07
C ILE A 122 0.39 -1.57 -21.74
N LEU A 123 0.89 -2.74 -21.34
CA LEU A 123 1.65 -2.89 -20.10
C LEU A 123 3.00 -2.18 -20.13
N LEU A 124 3.69 -2.16 -21.26
CA LEU A 124 4.91 -1.37 -21.45
C LEU A 124 4.63 0.14 -21.34
N HIS A 125 3.56 0.61 -21.97
CA HIS A 125 3.13 2.01 -21.86
C HIS A 125 2.75 2.34 -20.41
N LEU A 126 1.95 1.49 -19.78
CA LEU A 126 1.57 1.65 -18.38
C LEU A 126 2.80 1.69 -17.44
N SER A 127 3.79 0.84 -17.68
CA SER A 127 5.07 0.87 -16.94
C SER A 127 5.75 2.23 -17.05
N SER A 128 5.75 2.84 -18.25
CA SER A 128 6.34 4.19 -18.43
C SER A 128 5.59 5.26 -17.63
N GLN A 129 4.29 5.15 -17.51
CA GLN A 129 3.46 6.08 -16.74
C GLN A 129 3.62 5.89 -15.24
N LEU A 130 3.67 4.64 -14.77
CA LEU A 130 3.76 4.31 -13.35
C LEU A 130 5.15 4.57 -12.74
N PHE A 131 6.21 4.42 -13.53
CA PHE A 131 7.59 4.48 -13.04
C PHE A 131 8.42 5.65 -13.59
N GLY A 132 7.98 6.31 -14.67
CA GLY A 132 8.72 7.41 -15.28
C GLY A 132 9.99 6.99 -16.04
N SER A 133 10.62 7.93 -16.73
CA SER A 133 11.72 7.68 -17.69
C SER A 133 13.00 7.12 -17.05
N SER A 134 13.25 7.38 -15.79
CA SER A 134 14.43 6.88 -15.07
C SER A 134 14.54 5.34 -15.03
N LEU A 135 13.40 4.63 -15.18
CA LEU A 135 13.34 3.17 -15.24
C LEU A 135 13.10 2.61 -16.64
N SER A 136 13.33 3.40 -17.70
CA SER A 136 13.04 2.99 -19.10
C SER A 136 13.65 1.64 -19.49
N LYS A 137 14.88 1.36 -19.07
CA LYS A 137 15.55 0.06 -19.31
C LYS A 137 14.89 -1.12 -18.59
N LYS A 138 14.07 -0.86 -17.57
CA LYS A 138 13.39 -1.89 -16.77
C LYS A 138 11.91 -2.07 -17.11
N TYR A 139 11.35 -1.28 -18.05
CA TYR A 139 9.95 -1.40 -18.42
C TYR A 139 9.49 -2.82 -18.77
N PRO A 140 10.27 -3.64 -19.51
CA PRO A 140 9.83 -5.02 -19.78
C PRO A 140 9.66 -5.85 -18.51
N ILE A 141 10.56 -5.67 -17.52
CA ILE A 141 10.45 -6.35 -16.22
C ILE A 141 9.25 -5.82 -15.44
N CYS A 142 9.06 -4.50 -15.39
CA CYS A 142 7.90 -3.89 -14.75
C CYS A 142 6.59 -4.40 -15.38
N ALA A 143 6.52 -4.41 -16.72
CA ALA A 143 5.35 -4.91 -17.45
C ALA A 143 5.05 -6.38 -17.15
N SER A 144 6.08 -7.23 -17.04
CA SER A 144 5.93 -8.64 -16.66
C SER A 144 5.37 -8.78 -15.24
N LEU A 145 5.82 -7.99 -14.28
CA LEU A 145 5.30 -8.00 -12.92
C LEU A 145 3.87 -7.47 -12.82
N LEU A 146 3.53 -6.42 -13.59
CA LEU A 146 2.16 -5.94 -13.71
C LEU A 146 1.25 -7.00 -14.35
N ALA A 147 1.74 -7.72 -15.38
CA ALA A 147 1.01 -8.83 -16.00
C ALA A 147 0.73 -9.94 -14.99
N LYS A 148 1.76 -10.33 -14.23
CA LYS A 148 1.64 -11.34 -13.18
C LYS A 148 0.61 -10.93 -12.13
N CYS A 149 0.65 -9.69 -11.66
CA CYS A 149 -0.33 -9.16 -10.73
C CYS A 149 -1.76 -9.23 -11.27
N LEU A 150 -1.97 -8.90 -12.55
CA LEU A 150 -3.28 -9.00 -13.20
C LEU A 150 -3.77 -10.44 -13.39
N ASP A 151 -2.87 -11.39 -13.53
CA ASP A 151 -3.20 -12.79 -13.79
C ASP A 151 -3.42 -13.60 -12.51
N GLU A 152 -2.72 -13.26 -11.42
CA GLU A 152 -2.73 -14.01 -10.17
C GLU A 152 -3.52 -13.34 -9.03
N GLU A 153 -3.82 -12.04 -9.17
CA GLU A 153 -4.40 -11.26 -8.07
C GLU A 153 -5.76 -10.66 -8.44
N TYR A 154 -6.82 -11.42 -8.20
CA TYR A 154 -8.21 -11.03 -8.50
C TYR A 154 -8.84 -10.05 -7.49
N ILE A 155 -8.08 -9.62 -6.49
CA ILE A 155 -8.56 -8.83 -5.35
C ILE A 155 -9.31 -7.57 -5.79
N PHE A 156 -8.81 -6.87 -6.80
CA PHE A 156 -9.36 -5.57 -7.19
C PHE A 156 -10.81 -5.65 -7.68
N GLY A 157 -11.14 -6.59 -8.56
CA GLY A 157 -12.50 -6.71 -9.11
C GLY A 157 -13.55 -6.99 -8.04
N SER A 158 -13.23 -7.87 -7.10
CA SER A 158 -14.11 -8.22 -5.99
C SER A 158 -14.27 -7.07 -5.01
N ILE A 159 -13.18 -6.40 -4.64
CA ILE A 159 -13.20 -5.28 -3.69
C ILE A 159 -13.90 -4.05 -4.28
N ALA A 160 -13.57 -3.67 -5.51
CA ALA A 160 -14.16 -2.51 -6.15
C ALA A 160 -15.69 -2.64 -6.32
N SER A 161 -16.19 -3.85 -6.57
CA SER A 161 -17.62 -4.11 -6.66
C SER A 161 -18.35 -4.03 -5.32
N GLN A 162 -17.65 -4.29 -4.22
CA GLN A 162 -18.21 -4.26 -2.86
C GLN A 162 -18.20 -2.86 -2.26
N ILE A 163 -17.22 -2.04 -2.62
CA ILE A 163 -17.18 -0.64 -2.21
C ILE A 163 -18.09 0.16 -3.15
N ARG A 164 -19.38 0.14 -2.85
CA ARG A 164 -20.37 0.93 -3.61
C ARG A 164 -20.00 2.41 -3.53
N LEU A 165 -19.50 2.97 -4.65
CA LEU A 165 -19.51 4.38 -5.05
C LEU A 165 -19.52 5.43 -3.91
N GLY A 166 -18.69 5.24 -2.89
CA GLY A 166 -18.49 6.22 -1.82
C GLY A 166 -17.08 6.78 -1.89
N SER A 167 -16.94 8.04 -1.46
CA SER A 167 -15.63 8.59 -1.18
C SER A 167 -15.07 7.92 0.08
N LEU A 168 -13.81 7.48 0.02
CA LEU A 168 -13.08 6.99 1.18
C LEU A 168 -12.97 8.11 2.21
N LYS A 169 -13.37 7.84 3.45
CA LYS A 169 -13.21 8.78 4.58
C LYS A 169 -11.89 8.49 5.27
N ALA A 170 -11.24 9.55 5.77
CA ALA A 170 -10.10 9.36 6.66
C ALA A 170 -10.53 8.62 7.94
N SER A 171 -9.65 7.78 8.45
CA SER A 171 -9.92 7.04 9.70
C SER A 171 -9.89 7.96 10.92
N ASN A 172 -10.41 7.46 12.06
CA ASN A 172 -10.39 8.21 13.32
C ASN A 172 -9.01 8.21 14.01
N VAL A 173 -8.08 7.35 13.58
CA VAL A 173 -6.70 7.38 14.07
C VAL A 173 -5.86 8.39 13.27
N PRO A 174 -4.70 8.85 13.79
CA PRO A 174 -3.80 9.72 13.04
C PRO A 174 -3.50 9.17 11.65
N THR A 175 -3.67 10.00 10.62
CA THR A 175 -3.59 9.58 9.22
C THR A 175 -2.56 10.41 8.46
N LEU A 176 -1.68 9.72 7.73
CA LEU A 176 -0.77 10.33 6.76
C LEU A 176 -1.12 9.83 5.36
N VAL A 177 -1.34 10.76 4.44
CA VAL A 177 -1.49 10.47 3.01
C VAL A 177 -0.28 11.01 2.28
N ILE A 178 0.39 10.18 1.47
CA ILE A 178 1.51 10.58 0.63
C ILE A 178 1.19 10.21 -0.82
N ASN A 179 1.21 11.20 -1.71
CA ASN A 179 1.00 11.01 -3.14
C ASN A 179 2.11 11.66 -3.96
N GLY A 180 2.42 11.10 -5.11
CA GLY A 180 3.35 11.71 -6.06
C GLY A 180 2.67 12.81 -6.86
N ASN A 181 3.36 13.95 -7.09
CA ASN A 181 2.80 15.05 -7.88
C ASN A 181 2.56 14.68 -9.36
N ASP A 182 3.36 13.74 -9.88
CA ASP A 182 3.26 13.27 -11.27
C ASP A 182 2.57 11.90 -11.38
N ASP A 183 1.84 11.49 -10.33
CA ASP A 183 1.09 10.23 -10.32
C ASP A 183 -0.16 10.37 -11.19
N PHE A 184 -0.17 9.70 -12.35
CA PHE A 184 -1.31 9.75 -13.28
C PHE A 184 -2.50 8.90 -12.83
N VAL A 185 -2.29 7.99 -11.88
CA VAL A 185 -3.36 7.13 -11.31
C VAL A 185 -4.22 7.94 -10.35
N ILE A 186 -3.59 8.83 -9.59
CA ILE A 186 -4.25 9.65 -8.59
C ILE A 186 -4.81 10.90 -9.27
N ASP A 187 -6.08 11.16 -9.06
CA ASP A 187 -6.75 12.33 -9.59
C ASP A 187 -6.11 13.63 -9.08
N ARG A 188 -6.03 14.65 -9.95
CA ARG A 188 -5.44 15.97 -9.59
C ARG A 188 -6.14 16.65 -8.42
N ASN A 189 -7.41 16.37 -8.21
CA ASN A 189 -8.20 16.90 -7.09
C ASN A 189 -8.12 16.02 -5.84
N ALA A 190 -7.35 14.94 -5.85
CA ALA A 190 -7.22 14.03 -4.70
C ALA A 190 -6.74 14.77 -3.45
N LYS A 191 -5.79 15.71 -3.60
CA LYS A 191 -5.31 16.54 -2.49
C LYS A 191 -6.45 17.29 -1.82
N THR A 192 -7.25 18.03 -2.59
CA THR A 192 -8.40 18.79 -2.06
C THR A 192 -9.41 17.86 -1.38
N ARG A 193 -9.73 16.72 -2.01
CA ARG A 193 -10.65 15.74 -1.41
C ARG A 193 -10.13 15.15 -0.11
N TRP A 194 -8.82 14.89 0.00
CA TRP A 194 -8.22 14.45 1.24
C TRP A 194 -8.23 15.55 2.30
N GLU A 195 -7.86 16.79 1.94
CA GLU A 195 -7.86 17.93 2.87
C GLU A 195 -9.25 18.18 3.48
N GLU A 196 -10.33 17.90 2.75
CA GLU A 196 -11.71 17.95 3.25
C GLU A 196 -12.06 16.82 4.26
N GLN A 197 -11.28 15.72 4.27
CA GLN A 197 -11.51 14.54 5.09
C GLN A 197 -10.58 14.45 6.30
N LEU A 198 -9.39 15.06 6.19
CA LEU A 198 -8.36 15.01 7.21
C LEU A 198 -8.74 15.89 8.40
N LYS A 199 -8.51 15.38 9.61
CA LYS A 199 -8.74 16.07 10.87
C LYS A 199 -7.46 16.71 11.40
N PRO A 200 -7.52 17.61 12.41
CA PRO A 200 -6.32 18.14 13.06
C PRO A 200 -5.38 17.02 13.54
N GLY A 201 -4.11 17.13 13.15
CA GLY A 201 -3.08 16.12 13.41
C GLY A 201 -2.89 15.09 12.29
N ASP A 202 -3.78 15.06 11.29
CA ASP A 202 -3.56 14.31 10.06
C ASP A 202 -2.72 15.12 9.08
N HIS A 203 -2.05 14.44 8.16
CA HIS A 203 -1.17 15.08 7.19
C HIS A 203 -1.40 14.58 5.77
N TYR A 204 -1.38 15.50 4.82
CA TYR A 204 -1.19 15.22 3.41
C TYR A 204 0.19 15.70 2.98
N ARG A 205 0.93 14.87 2.27
CA ARG A 205 2.25 15.19 1.71
C ARG A 205 2.31 14.84 0.23
N SER A 206 2.92 15.69 -0.54
CA SER A 206 3.25 15.44 -1.94
C SER A 206 4.74 15.21 -2.08
N ILE A 207 5.12 14.22 -2.89
CA ILE A 207 6.50 14.00 -3.29
C ILE A 207 6.68 14.59 -4.69
N GLU A 208 7.67 15.47 -4.84
CA GLU A 208 7.92 16.17 -6.11
C GLU A 208 8.51 15.22 -7.18
N ASN A 209 8.12 15.42 -8.44
CA ASN A 209 8.56 14.61 -9.59
C ASN A 209 8.34 13.10 -9.37
N ALA A 210 7.34 12.73 -8.59
CA ALA A 210 7.06 11.37 -8.15
C ALA A 210 5.89 10.77 -8.92
N ARG A 211 6.13 9.56 -9.47
CA ARG A 211 5.14 8.73 -10.14
C ARG A 211 4.47 7.78 -9.14
N HIS A 212 3.61 6.88 -9.62
CA HIS A 212 2.81 6.00 -8.76
C HIS A 212 3.62 5.13 -7.80
N PHE A 213 4.76 4.57 -8.25
CA PHE A 213 5.66 3.76 -7.41
C PHE A 213 6.88 4.56 -6.93
N TYR A 214 6.68 5.80 -6.48
CA TYR A 214 7.77 6.68 -6.03
C TYR A 214 8.59 6.10 -4.88
N GLN A 215 8.00 5.31 -4.00
CA GLN A 215 8.69 4.64 -2.89
C GLN A 215 9.81 3.70 -3.37
N TYR A 216 9.79 3.29 -4.64
CA TYR A 216 10.87 2.54 -5.25
C TYR A 216 12.07 3.40 -5.58
N GLN A 217 11.85 4.63 -6.05
CA GLN A 217 12.89 5.53 -6.55
C GLN A 217 13.30 6.58 -5.53
N GLN A 218 12.34 7.12 -4.78
CA GLN A 218 12.49 8.19 -3.80
C GLN A 218 12.30 7.68 -2.37
N ALA A 219 12.86 6.48 -2.09
CA ALA A 219 12.72 5.83 -0.80
C ALA A 219 13.29 6.67 0.37
N ASN A 220 14.31 7.50 0.16
CA ASN A 220 14.87 8.37 1.20
C ASN A 220 13.83 9.40 1.65
N GLU A 221 13.38 10.23 0.71
CA GLU A 221 12.42 11.30 0.97
C GLU A 221 11.12 10.73 1.56
N THR A 222 10.64 9.60 1.00
CA THR A 222 9.44 8.93 1.52
C THR A 222 9.65 8.45 2.96
N THR A 223 10.84 7.92 3.28
CA THR A 223 11.19 7.50 4.65
C THR A 223 11.16 8.69 5.60
N ASP A 224 11.80 9.80 5.23
CA ASP A 224 11.90 11.00 6.08
C ASP A 224 10.50 11.56 6.41
N VAL A 225 9.60 11.58 5.43
CA VAL A 225 8.20 11.99 5.62
C VAL A 225 7.47 11.06 6.58
N ILE A 226 7.63 9.75 6.41
CA ILE A 226 6.96 8.75 7.25
C ILE A 226 7.49 8.81 8.68
N GLU A 227 8.80 8.80 8.87
CA GLU A 227 9.41 8.85 10.21
C GLU A 227 9.01 10.13 10.94
N SER A 228 9.07 11.29 10.27
CA SER A 228 8.63 12.55 10.84
C SER A 228 7.17 12.52 11.33
N PHE A 229 6.29 11.82 10.62
CA PHE A 229 4.91 11.64 11.05
C PHE A 229 4.80 10.67 12.22
N LEU A 230 5.49 9.54 12.16
CA LEU A 230 5.42 8.52 13.21
C LEU A 230 5.99 9.04 14.54
N ASP A 231 7.01 9.91 14.49
CA ASP A 231 7.62 10.51 15.69
C ASP A 231 6.69 11.52 16.41
N MET A 232 5.67 12.02 15.73
CA MET A 232 4.63 12.86 16.35
C MET A 232 3.58 12.05 17.11
N ILE A 233 3.54 10.71 16.94
CA ILE A 233 2.53 9.85 17.55
C ILE A 233 3.06 9.32 18.87
N PRO A 234 2.37 9.54 20.00
CA PRO A 234 2.81 9.02 21.28
C PRO A 234 2.90 7.50 21.28
N GLU A 235 4.06 6.97 21.65
CA GLU A 235 4.24 5.53 21.88
C GLU A 235 3.51 5.11 23.17
N VAL A 236 2.48 4.31 23.03
CA VAL A 236 1.81 3.70 24.18
C VAL A 236 2.66 2.50 24.62
N GLY A 237 3.15 2.52 25.85
CA GLY A 237 4.06 1.52 26.38
C GLY A 237 3.53 0.09 26.20
N MET A 238 4.21 -0.70 25.36
CA MET A 238 3.99 -2.14 25.28
C MET A 238 4.61 -2.84 26.47
N ASP A 239 3.91 -3.84 26.99
CA ASP A 239 4.41 -4.76 27.99
C ASP A 239 5.68 -5.48 27.46
N LYS A 240 6.75 -5.47 28.24
CA LYS A 240 8.14 -5.83 27.85
C LYS A 240 8.38 -7.32 27.56
N SER A 241 7.36 -8.14 27.24
CA SER A 241 7.50 -9.61 27.19
C SER A 241 7.62 -10.24 25.78
N LEU A 242 7.76 -9.47 24.69
CA LEU A 242 7.81 -10.04 23.34
C LEU A 242 9.10 -9.69 22.59
N THR A 243 10.02 -10.65 22.56
CA THR A 243 11.16 -10.65 21.63
C THR A 243 10.63 -11.04 20.24
N ILE A 244 10.51 -10.06 19.33
CA ILE A 244 10.04 -10.29 17.96
C ILE A 244 11.20 -10.84 17.12
N LYS A 245 11.05 -12.03 16.59
CA LYS A 245 11.92 -12.55 15.53
C LYS A 245 11.68 -11.76 14.25
N ASN A 246 12.75 -11.34 13.63
CA ASN A 246 12.77 -10.55 12.40
C ASN A 246 12.41 -11.48 11.20
N ASP A 247 11.15 -11.52 10.79
CA ASP A 247 10.65 -12.38 9.69
C ASP A 247 11.07 -11.87 8.28
N TYR A 248 11.97 -10.90 8.20
CA TYR A 248 12.53 -10.39 6.95
C TYR A 248 13.82 -11.09 6.50
N LEU A 249 14.21 -12.22 7.10
CA LEU A 249 15.30 -13.04 6.57
C LEU A 249 14.79 -13.79 5.31
N PRO A 250 15.50 -13.70 4.17
CA PRO A 250 15.10 -14.40 2.97
C PRO A 250 15.13 -15.90 3.25
N THR A 251 13.97 -16.55 3.09
CA THR A 251 13.91 -18.02 3.00
C THR A 251 14.86 -18.44 1.88
N LYS A 252 15.89 -19.16 2.22
CA LYS A 252 16.77 -19.82 1.25
C LYS A 252 15.90 -20.69 0.36
N ILE A 253 15.87 -20.37 -0.92
CA ILE A 253 15.36 -21.27 -1.94
C ILE A 253 16.24 -22.51 -1.87
N SER A 254 15.73 -23.62 -1.37
CA SER A 254 16.39 -24.89 -1.47
C SER A 254 16.44 -25.26 -2.95
N LYS A 255 17.63 -25.25 -3.51
CA LYS A 255 17.91 -26.00 -4.73
C LYS A 255 17.79 -27.48 -4.35
N ASN A 256 16.74 -28.12 -4.81
CA ASN A 256 16.73 -29.55 -4.98
C ASN A 256 16.53 -29.85 -6.46
N ASP A 257 17.45 -30.57 -6.97
CA ASP A 257 17.72 -31.22 -8.23
C ASP A 257 16.54 -31.49 -9.18
#